data_c019b29725c7c0963c7029727cad9384
#
_entry.id   c019b29725c7c0963c7029727cad9384
#
_cell.length_a   1.000
_cell.length_b   1.000
_cell.length_c   1.000
_cell.angle_alpha   90.00
_cell.angle_beta   90.00
_cell.angle_gamma   90.00
#
_symmetry.space_group_name_H-M   'P 1'
#
loop_
_entity.id
_entity.type
_entity.pdbx_description
1 polymer ?
#
loop_
_entity_poly.entity_id
_entity_poly.type
_entity_poly.pdbx_seq_one_letter_code
_entity_poly.pdbx_strand_id
1 'polypeptide(L)'
;MIEAMIQMAAVGFVAAVLGTVLRRHTPELALLLALCAGLWMLRPAAEGLRAVVAVMEELAQLSGLSEELLEPVAKAVALSVFTRLAAEICRGAGEGGVAAFLELTGTVLTLVVALPLVRAVTILMAEMLG
;
A
#
# COMPACT_ATOMS: atom_id res chain seq x y z
N MET A 1 -10.41 10.60 -13.60
CA MET A 1 -10.45 9.86 -12.34
C MET A 1 -11.73 9.06 -12.14
N ILE A 2 -12.89 9.68 -12.34
CA ILE A 2 -14.18 9.00 -12.17
C ILE A 2 -14.34 7.85 -13.17
N GLU A 3 -13.95 8.06 -14.42
CA GLU A 3 -13.99 7.02 -15.46
C GLU A 3 -13.10 5.82 -15.09
N ALA A 4 -11.90 6.10 -14.58
CA ALA A 4 -10.97 5.05 -14.15
C ALA A 4 -11.57 4.24 -13.00
N MET A 5 -12.24 4.90 -12.03
CA MET A 5 -12.90 4.24 -10.91
C MET A 5 -14.05 3.35 -11.39
N ILE A 6 -14.85 3.84 -12.34
CA ILE A 6 -15.96 3.07 -12.91
C ILE A 6 -15.42 1.83 -13.64
N GLN A 7 -14.36 1.98 -14.43
CA GLN A 7 -13.71 0.87 -15.12
C GLN A 7 -13.16 -0.16 -14.15
N MET A 8 -12.48 0.31 -13.09
CA MET A 8 -11.94 -0.56 -12.04
C MET A 8 -13.05 -1.31 -11.30
N ALA A 9 -14.14 -0.61 -10.97
CA ALA A 9 -15.29 -1.22 -10.32
C ALA A 9 -15.94 -2.28 -11.20
N ALA A 10 -16.08 -2.00 -12.50
CA ALA A 10 -16.64 -2.95 -13.47
C ALA A 10 -15.77 -4.20 -13.59
N VAL A 11 -14.46 -4.04 -13.73
CA VAL A 11 -13.51 -5.15 -13.82
C VAL A 11 -13.52 -5.95 -12.52
N GLY A 12 -13.52 -5.26 -11.38
CA GLY A 12 -13.58 -5.91 -10.07
C GLY A 12 -14.86 -6.72 -9.88
N PHE A 13 -16.00 -6.17 -10.29
CA PHE A 13 -17.29 -6.86 -10.21
C PHE A 13 -17.30 -8.12 -11.09
N VAL A 14 -16.86 -8.01 -12.33
CA VAL A 14 -16.78 -9.16 -13.27
C VAL A 14 -15.81 -10.21 -12.72
N ALA A 15 -14.65 -9.79 -12.24
CA ALA A 15 -13.67 -10.69 -11.65
C ALA A 15 -14.21 -11.41 -10.42
N ALA A 16 -14.98 -10.69 -9.58
CA ALA A 16 -15.60 -11.27 -8.39
C ALA A 16 -16.64 -12.33 -8.74
N VAL A 17 -17.49 -12.05 -9.73
CA VAL A 17 -18.51 -13.00 -10.21
C VAL A 17 -17.84 -14.25 -10.80
N LEU A 18 -16.87 -14.06 -11.68
CA LEU A 18 -16.13 -15.17 -12.29
C LEU A 18 -15.35 -15.96 -11.23
N GLY A 19 -14.74 -15.26 -10.29
CA GLY A 19 -14.01 -15.88 -9.19
C GLY A 19 -14.91 -16.74 -8.31
N THR A 20 -16.13 -16.28 -8.04
CA THR A 20 -17.12 -17.06 -7.25
C THR A 20 -17.49 -18.35 -7.97
N VAL A 21 -17.69 -18.29 -9.29
CA VAL A 21 -18.01 -19.47 -10.09
C VAL A 21 -16.82 -20.44 -10.14
N LEU A 22 -15.62 -19.92 -10.41
CA LEU A 22 -14.39 -20.73 -10.49
C LEU A 22 -14.02 -21.37 -9.16
N ARG A 23 -14.29 -20.69 -8.05
CA ARG A 23 -13.96 -21.19 -6.70
C ARG A 23 -14.68 -22.48 -6.37
N ARG A 24 -15.85 -22.70 -6.94
CA ARG A 24 -16.63 -23.95 -6.74
C ARG A 24 -16.00 -25.16 -7.44
N HIS A 25 -15.33 -24.92 -8.57
CA HIS A 25 -14.78 -26.01 -9.39
C HIS A 25 -13.27 -26.10 -9.35
N THR A 26 -12.59 -24.95 -9.43
CA THR A 26 -11.12 -24.85 -9.44
C THR A 26 -10.67 -23.64 -8.62
N PRO A 27 -10.50 -23.82 -7.28
CA PRO A 27 -10.09 -22.69 -6.42
C PRO A 27 -8.72 -22.09 -6.79
N GLU A 28 -7.83 -22.87 -7.39
CA GLU A 28 -6.52 -22.40 -7.84
C GLU A 28 -6.64 -21.37 -8.96
N LEU A 29 -7.53 -21.61 -9.91
CA LEU A 29 -7.79 -20.68 -11.02
C LEU A 29 -8.47 -19.40 -10.53
N ALA A 30 -9.34 -19.51 -9.52
CA ALA A 30 -9.99 -18.36 -8.90
C ALA A 30 -8.94 -17.43 -8.27
N LEU A 31 -7.95 -17.99 -7.58
CA LEU A 31 -6.86 -17.24 -6.98
C LEU A 31 -6.01 -16.53 -8.04
N LEU A 32 -5.65 -17.23 -9.11
CA LEU A 32 -4.90 -16.65 -10.22
C LEU A 32 -5.67 -15.50 -10.90
N LEU A 33 -6.97 -15.68 -11.11
CA LEU A 33 -7.84 -14.65 -11.67
C LEU A 33 -7.86 -13.41 -10.79
N ALA A 34 -8.01 -13.61 -9.47
CA ALA A 34 -8.02 -12.52 -8.50
C ALA A 34 -6.70 -11.75 -8.52
N LEU A 35 -5.57 -12.46 -8.57
CA LEU A 35 -4.25 -11.84 -8.63
C LEU A 35 -4.06 -11.03 -9.92
N CYS A 36 -4.42 -11.60 -11.06
CA CYS A 36 -4.30 -10.91 -12.34
C CYS A 36 -5.17 -9.67 -12.41
N ALA A 37 -6.43 -9.78 -11.98
CA ALA A 37 -7.37 -8.66 -11.94
C ALA A 37 -6.87 -7.58 -10.98
N GLY A 38 -6.39 -7.98 -9.81
CA GLY A 38 -5.86 -7.06 -8.81
C GLY A 38 -4.64 -6.30 -9.31
N LEU A 39 -3.69 -6.98 -9.95
CA LEU A 39 -2.51 -6.34 -10.52
C LEU A 39 -2.87 -5.36 -11.62
N TRP A 40 -3.84 -5.72 -12.46
CA TRP A 40 -4.32 -4.82 -13.50
C TRP A 40 -4.99 -3.58 -12.90
N MET A 41 -5.79 -3.76 -11.84
CA MET A 41 -6.45 -2.67 -11.13
C MET A 41 -5.47 -1.74 -10.40
N LEU A 42 -4.28 -2.21 -10.06
CA LEU A 42 -3.26 -1.40 -9.39
C LEU A 42 -2.55 -0.42 -10.32
N ARG A 43 -2.69 -0.57 -11.63
CA ARG A 43 -2.05 0.34 -12.60
C ARG A 43 -2.38 1.82 -12.36
N PRO A 44 -3.67 2.22 -12.32
CA PRO A 44 -4.00 3.62 -12.03
C PRO A 44 -3.55 4.06 -10.63
N ALA A 45 -3.55 3.14 -9.67
CA ALA A 45 -3.09 3.44 -8.32
C ALA A 45 -1.59 3.77 -8.30
N ALA A 46 -0.78 3.08 -9.11
CA ALA A 46 0.65 3.36 -9.24
C ALA A 46 0.90 4.74 -9.83
N GLU A 47 0.12 5.14 -10.84
CA GLU A 47 0.20 6.48 -11.42
C GLU A 47 -0.21 7.55 -10.42
N GLY A 48 -1.26 7.31 -9.66
CA GLY A 48 -1.71 8.19 -8.58
C GLY A 48 -0.66 8.36 -7.49
N LEU A 49 0.04 7.27 -7.16
CA LEU A 49 1.10 7.28 -6.16
C LEU A 49 2.27 8.17 -6.60
N ARG A 50 2.63 8.11 -7.87
CA ARG A 50 3.67 8.99 -8.44
C ARG A 50 3.28 10.46 -8.32
N ALA A 51 2.01 10.80 -8.58
CA ALA A 51 1.49 12.16 -8.44
C ALA A 51 1.58 12.63 -6.97
N VAL A 52 1.25 11.77 -6.02
CA VAL A 52 1.35 12.07 -4.59
C VAL A 52 2.80 12.32 -4.18
N VAL A 53 3.74 11.49 -4.64
CA VAL A 53 5.17 11.65 -4.36
C VAL A 53 5.68 12.98 -4.93
N ALA A 54 5.27 13.32 -6.16
CA ALA A 54 5.65 14.59 -6.79
C ALA A 54 5.17 15.80 -5.99
N VAL A 55 3.94 15.78 -5.50
CA VAL A 55 3.38 16.82 -4.63
C VAL A 55 4.16 16.91 -3.32
N MET A 56 4.50 15.78 -2.72
CA MET A 56 5.29 15.74 -1.49
C MET A 56 6.67 16.37 -1.68
N GLU A 57 7.34 16.09 -2.80
CA GLU A 57 8.64 16.70 -3.14
C GLU A 57 8.51 18.21 -3.31
N GLU A 58 7.46 18.67 -3.99
CA GLU A 58 7.18 20.10 -4.17
C GLU A 58 6.95 20.79 -2.84
N LEU A 59 6.13 20.19 -1.96
CA LEU A 59 5.87 20.70 -0.60
C LEU A 59 7.16 20.75 0.23
N ALA A 60 8.03 19.76 0.08
CA ALA A 60 9.31 19.73 0.78
C ALA A 60 10.21 20.88 0.37
N GLN A 61 10.27 21.16 -0.93
CA GLN A 61 11.05 22.28 -1.46
C GLN A 61 10.52 23.62 -0.96
N LEU A 62 9.19 23.79 -0.93
CA LEU A 62 8.55 25.03 -0.47
C LEU A 62 8.67 25.23 1.04
N SER A 63 8.62 24.17 1.82
CA SER A 63 8.66 24.24 3.29
C SER A 63 10.07 24.24 3.87
N GLY A 64 11.10 24.00 3.03
CA GLY A 64 12.49 23.92 3.47
C GLY A 64 12.81 22.62 4.22
N LEU A 65 11.91 21.65 4.20
CA LEU A 65 12.15 20.32 4.78
C LEU A 65 13.20 19.59 3.93
N SER A 66 14.13 18.93 4.60
CA SER A 66 15.12 18.13 3.91
C SER A 66 14.53 16.86 3.30
N GLU A 67 15.09 16.44 2.18
CA GLU A 67 14.70 15.16 1.54
C GLU A 67 14.89 13.98 2.50
N GLU A 68 15.80 14.11 3.46
CA GLU A 68 16.06 13.10 4.48
C GLU A 68 14.82 12.75 5.32
N LEU A 69 13.91 13.70 5.51
CA LEU A 69 12.67 13.48 6.27
C LEU A 69 11.59 12.83 5.42
N LEU A 70 11.61 13.05 4.10
CA LEU A 70 10.62 12.48 3.18
C LEU A 70 10.89 11.03 2.84
N GLU A 71 12.16 10.64 2.75
CA GLU A 71 12.55 9.27 2.40
C GLU A 71 11.96 8.23 3.37
N PRO A 72 12.08 8.39 4.72
CA PRO A 72 11.45 7.45 5.65
C PRO A 72 9.94 7.39 5.53
N VAL A 73 9.27 8.52 5.27
CA VAL A 73 7.81 8.57 5.10
C VAL A 73 7.40 7.77 3.86
N ALA A 74 8.09 7.98 2.74
CA ALA A 74 7.81 7.26 1.49
C ALA A 74 8.03 5.76 1.66
N LYS A 75 9.10 5.36 2.33
CA LYS A 75 9.39 3.94 2.62
C LYS A 75 8.33 3.32 3.53
N ALA A 76 7.90 4.05 4.56
CA ALA A 76 6.87 3.58 5.49
C ALA A 76 5.54 3.35 4.77
N VAL A 77 5.13 4.28 3.90
CA VAL A 77 3.90 4.16 3.10
C VAL A 77 3.99 2.98 2.15
N ALA A 78 5.11 2.85 1.41
CA ALA A 78 5.31 1.74 0.47
C ALA A 78 5.29 0.39 1.20
N LEU A 79 5.94 0.29 2.34
CA LEU A 79 5.98 -0.92 3.15
C LEU A 79 4.59 -1.27 3.68
N SER A 80 3.81 -0.28 4.13
CA SER A 80 2.44 -0.47 4.60
C SER A 80 1.53 -1.01 3.49
N VAL A 81 1.61 -0.41 2.30
CA VAL A 81 0.83 -0.84 1.13
C VAL A 81 1.22 -2.27 0.73
N PHE A 82 2.51 -2.55 0.65
CA PHE A 82 3.03 -3.87 0.30
C PHE A 82 2.58 -4.94 1.30
N THR A 83 2.68 -4.63 2.58
CA THR A 83 2.26 -5.55 3.67
C THR A 83 0.78 -5.86 3.57
N ARG A 84 -0.05 -4.83 3.37
CA ARG A 84 -1.49 -5.00 3.25
C ARG A 84 -1.84 -5.85 2.03
N LEU A 85 -1.20 -5.58 0.90
CA LEU A 85 -1.42 -6.35 -0.33
C LEU A 85 -1.06 -7.83 -0.12
N ALA A 86 0.11 -8.10 0.45
CA ALA A 86 0.57 -9.45 0.73
C ALA A 86 -0.39 -10.17 1.70
N ALA A 87 -0.84 -9.49 2.74
CA ALA A 87 -1.78 -10.06 3.72
C ALA A 87 -3.13 -10.39 3.07
N GLU A 88 -3.64 -9.50 2.22
CA GLU A 88 -4.91 -9.75 1.52
C GLU A 88 -4.81 -10.91 0.52
N ILE A 89 -3.69 -11.07 -0.14
CA ILE A 89 -3.43 -12.23 -1.01
C ILE A 89 -3.46 -13.52 -0.18
N CYS A 90 -2.82 -13.53 0.97
CA CYS A 90 -2.82 -14.69 1.88
C CYS A 90 -4.22 -15.02 2.38
N ARG A 91 -5.01 -14.01 2.74
CA ARG A 91 -6.41 -14.21 3.16
C ARG A 91 -7.25 -14.79 2.03
N GLY A 92 -7.07 -14.28 0.81
CA GLY A 92 -7.75 -14.78 -0.37
C GLY A 92 -7.42 -16.23 -0.67
N ALA A 93 -6.22 -16.68 -0.30
CA ALA A 93 -5.77 -18.06 -0.44
C ALA A 93 -6.27 -18.97 0.69
N GLY A 94 -6.97 -18.42 1.68
CA GLY A 94 -7.45 -19.17 2.83
C GLY A 94 -6.47 -19.26 3.99
N GLU A 95 -5.34 -18.54 3.90
CA GLU A 95 -4.26 -18.55 4.90
C GLU A 95 -4.33 -17.31 5.80
N GLY A 96 -5.42 -17.20 6.57
CA GLY A 96 -5.63 -16.06 7.48
C GLY A 96 -4.58 -15.95 8.57
N GLY A 97 -4.04 -17.08 9.05
CA GLY A 97 -2.98 -17.09 10.04
C GLY A 97 -1.68 -16.47 9.53
N VAL A 98 -1.29 -16.82 8.31
CA VAL A 98 -0.10 -16.25 7.66
C VAL A 98 -0.30 -14.75 7.43
N ALA A 99 -1.50 -14.34 7.03
CA ALA A 99 -1.85 -12.93 6.84
C ALA A 99 -1.66 -12.12 8.12
N ALA A 100 -2.11 -12.67 9.26
CA ALA A 100 -1.95 -12.01 10.57
C ALA A 100 -0.48 -11.82 10.93
N PHE A 101 0.36 -12.82 10.71
CA PHE A 101 1.79 -12.71 10.96
C PHE A 101 2.47 -11.70 10.04
N LEU A 102 2.06 -11.65 8.76
CA LEU A 102 2.55 -10.65 7.82
C LEU A 102 2.20 -9.22 8.25
N GLU A 103 0.97 -9.01 8.71
CA GLU A 103 0.55 -7.70 9.21
C GLU A 103 1.35 -7.27 10.43
N LEU A 104 1.56 -8.19 11.36
CA LEU A 104 2.34 -7.91 12.56
C LEU A 104 3.78 -7.56 12.22
N THR A 105 4.42 -8.38 11.39
CA THR A 105 5.80 -8.14 10.94
C THR A 105 5.90 -6.82 10.17
N GLY A 106 4.97 -6.56 9.27
CA GLY A 106 4.93 -5.32 8.50
C GLY A 106 4.75 -4.09 9.37
N THR A 107 3.91 -4.17 10.41
CA THR A 107 3.73 -3.09 11.37
C THR A 107 5.03 -2.78 12.12
N VAL A 108 5.71 -3.82 12.60
CA VAL A 108 6.99 -3.66 13.30
C VAL A 108 8.05 -3.04 12.39
N LEU A 109 8.17 -3.53 11.15
CA LEU A 109 9.11 -2.99 10.17
C LEU A 109 8.80 -1.55 9.80
N THR A 110 7.51 -1.19 9.70
CA THR A 110 7.07 0.18 9.43
C THR A 110 7.50 1.10 10.58
N LEU A 111 7.36 0.65 11.83
CA LEU A 111 7.81 1.39 13.01
C LEU A 111 9.33 1.60 12.97
N VAL A 112 10.10 0.57 12.60
CA VAL A 112 11.56 0.68 12.48
C VAL A 112 11.94 1.73 11.44
N VAL A 113 11.26 1.72 10.28
CA VAL A 113 11.52 2.69 9.19
C VAL A 113 11.12 4.11 9.63
N ALA A 114 10.09 4.23 10.48
CA ALA A 114 9.61 5.53 10.99
C ALA A 114 10.48 6.10 12.12
N LEU A 115 11.35 5.30 12.75
CA LEU A 115 12.19 5.77 13.86
C LEU A 115 13.03 7.02 13.53
N PRO A 116 13.70 7.11 12.36
CA PRO A 116 14.44 8.32 12.02
C PRO A 116 13.56 9.56 11.97
N LEU A 117 12.30 9.41 11.52
CA LEU A 117 11.34 10.51 11.48
C LEU A 117 10.96 10.97 12.89
N VAL A 118 10.70 10.03 13.79
CA VAL A 118 10.39 10.32 15.21
C VAL A 118 11.58 11.02 15.86
N ARG A 119 12.79 10.56 15.61
CA ARG A 119 14.02 11.17 16.11
C ARG A 119 14.16 12.62 15.63
N ALA A 120 13.92 12.86 14.34
CA ALA A 120 13.99 14.20 13.74
C ALA A 120 12.95 15.14 14.35
N VAL A 121 11.73 14.68 14.55
CA VAL A 121 10.65 15.47 15.19
C VAL A 121 11.01 15.78 16.63
N THR A 122 11.55 14.82 17.38
CA THR A 122 11.98 15.01 18.78
C THR A 122 13.08 16.07 18.88
N ILE A 123 14.08 16.04 17.99
CA ILE A 123 15.16 17.01 17.93
C ILE A 123 14.60 18.42 17.65
N LEU A 124 13.68 18.54 16.70
CA LEU A 124 13.03 19.81 16.37
C LEU A 124 12.25 20.36 17.55
N MET A 125 11.50 19.52 18.25
CA MET A 125 10.75 19.91 19.46
C MET A 125 11.68 20.38 20.56
N ALA A 126 12.81 19.69 20.76
CA ALA A 126 13.81 20.06 21.76
C ALA A 126 14.43 21.44 21.44
N GLU A 127 14.71 21.70 20.16
CA GLU A 127 15.23 23.00 19.72
C GLU A 127 14.22 24.12 19.93
N MET A 128 12.93 23.85 19.69
CA MET A 128 11.87 24.85 19.91
C MET A 128 11.63 25.16 21.38
N LEU A 129 11.83 24.17 22.25
CA LEU A 129 11.63 24.31 23.70
C LEU A 129 12.88 24.83 24.44
N GLY A 130 14.03 24.65 23.82
CA GLY A 130 15.29 25.09 24.37
C GLY A 130 15.69 26.46 23.91
#